data_afb8986276cc00593d4f4caf78b9b4a6
#
_entry.id   afb8986276cc00593d4f4caf78b9b4a6
#
_cell.length_a   1.000
_cell.length_b   1.000
_cell.length_c   1.000
_cell.angle_alpha   90.00
_cell.angle_beta   90.00
_cell.angle_gamma   90.00
#
_symmetry.space_group_name_H-M   'P 1'
#
loop_
_entity.id
_entity.type
_entity.pdbx_description
1 polymer ?
#
loop_
_entity_poly.entity_id
_entity_poly.type
_entity_poly.pdbx_seq_one_letter_code
_entity_poly.pdbx_strand_id
1 'polypeptide(L)'
;MRNRFLFLVFLVVAKTSFSQATDTIKVGSISIQSVFDYVNAFHPVVKQAKLLPQQARFEIREARGFFDPKFAGDFAEKRFDDKFYFNNLNAMLKVPAWIGDFKGGLERNRGIFVNGENSTPEAGLLYAGYSLPLGAGLFIDERRNALRQAQELTKIAEAEQVKLINKTLLNVSNDYWEWYFSWRQLDFVSTADSLAKQRFRFVKEVASYGNSSMLDTVEAFGNMVQRNIQLEQSKLELQNARLRLSVHLWDSIARPVELSGAAIPFYINPLEYSFSLGLLDSLKSFALVNHPDLLKIEGKLSQLTFEKRFRTEMLKPTVNVDYNFLTESTTPNVAQNIFLSNNYKFGLSVGMPLFLRKERGKLQTVKTKISLQELEMIDTRRNVGVEVNTRYNELKNLEVQLKRQNELVIALQTLLSGEIIKFQNGESSLFVVNMRETNLINAGVKLAEFESKFAKSIAYLFWASGIKNWSY
;
A
#
# COMPACT_ATOMS: atom_id res chain seq x y z
N MET A 1 -14.77 -16.06 71.22
CA MET A 1 -13.63 -16.87 70.70
C MET A 1 -13.37 -16.48 69.27
N ARG A 2 -12.24 -15.85 69.03
CA ARG A 2 -11.86 -15.15 67.81
C ARG A 2 -10.90 -16.05 67.02
N ASN A 3 -11.31 -16.59 65.85
CA ASN A 3 -10.39 -17.26 64.93
C ASN A 3 -10.04 -16.34 63.79
N ARG A 4 -8.77 -15.93 63.78
CA ARG A 4 -8.11 -15.21 62.65
C ARG A 4 -7.65 -16.26 61.67
N PHE A 5 -8.17 -16.24 60.42
CA PHE A 5 -7.60 -16.95 59.29
C PHE A 5 -6.53 -16.05 58.61
N LEU A 6 -5.28 -16.48 58.75
CA LEU A 6 -4.15 -15.92 58.01
C LEU A 6 -4.15 -16.54 56.61
N PHE A 7 -4.37 -15.73 55.56
CA PHE A 7 -4.15 -16.13 54.18
C PHE A 7 -2.69 -15.83 53.81
N LEU A 8 -1.89 -16.87 53.68
CA LEU A 8 -0.53 -16.84 53.20
C LEU A 8 -0.58 -16.83 51.66
N VAL A 9 -0.34 -15.66 51.01
CA VAL A 9 -0.21 -15.54 49.54
C VAL A 9 1.20 -15.94 49.16
N PHE A 10 1.36 -17.13 48.58
CA PHE A 10 2.60 -17.58 47.96
C PHE A 10 2.74 -16.88 46.58
N LEU A 11 3.61 -15.89 46.52
CA LEU A 11 3.97 -15.22 45.25
C LEU A 11 4.99 -16.11 44.51
N VAL A 12 4.50 -16.99 43.63
CA VAL A 12 5.36 -17.74 42.70
C VAL A 12 5.78 -16.76 41.60
N VAL A 13 6.99 -16.21 41.70
CA VAL A 13 7.66 -15.50 40.63
C VAL A 13 8.14 -16.53 39.61
N ALA A 14 7.32 -16.83 38.64
CA ALA A 14 7.74 -17.56 37.45
C ALA A 14 8.69 -16.64 36.66
N LYS A 15 10.01 -16.86 36.77
CA LYS A 15 10.99 -16.35 35.83
C LYS A 15 10.73 -17.01 34.46
N THR A 16 9.90 -16.41 33.62
CA THR A 16 9.88 -16.73 32.23
C THR A 16 11.17 -16.22 31.62
N SER A 17 12.12 -17.12 31.47
CA SER A 17 13.28 -16.89 30.61
C SER A 17 12.76 -16.71 29.19
N PHE A 18 12.57 -15.46 28.76
CA PHE A 18 12.41 -15.14 27.34
C PHE A 18 13.73 -15.49 26.66
N SER A 19 13.83 -16.69 26.13
CA SER A 19 14.80 -17.02 25.11
C SER A 19 14.55 -16.03 23.95
N GLN A 20 15.43 -15.05 23.83
CA GLN A 20 15.51 -14.22 22.63
C GLN A 20 15.98 -15.14 21.50
N ALA A 21 15.05 -15.82 20.84
CA ALA A 21 15.31 -16.31 19.49
C ALA A 21 15.43 -15.05 18.62
N THR A 22 16.65 -14.55 18.52
CA THR A 22 17.03 -13.72 17.38
C THR A 22 16.86 -14.60 16.17
N ASP A 23 15.78 -14.39 15.42
CA ASP A 23 15.62 -14.93 14.07
C ASP A 23 16.70 -14.29 13.18
N THR A 24 17.92 -14.79 13.33
CA THR A 24 19.01 -14.50 12.41
C THR A 24 18.66 -15.21 11.11
N ILE A 25 18.48 -14.45 10.05
CA ILE A 25 18.41 -14.97 8.70
C ILE A 25 19.62 -15.89 8.53
N LYS A 26 19.37 -17.17 8.22
CA LYS A 26 20.36 -18.24 8.20
C LYS A 26 21.62 -17.80 7.45
N VAL A 27 22.79 -18.09 8.03
CA VAL A 27 24.10 -17.90 7.41
C VAL A 27 24.11 -18.69 6.09
N GLY A 28 24.10 -17.98 4.94
CA GLY A 28 24.06 -18.58 3.62
C GLY A 28 23.81 -17.54 2.52
N SER A 29 23.73 -17.98 1.28
CA SER A 29 23.33 -17.12 0.17
C SER A 29 21.85 -16.77 0.25
N ILE A 30 21.54 -15.48 0.21
CA ILE A 30 20.18 -14.95 0.32
C ILE A 30 19.72 -14.52 -1.08
N SER A 31 18.65 -15.11 -1.59
CA SER A 31 18.04 -14.71 -2.87
C SER A 31 17.12 -13.50 -2.69
N ILE A 32 16.94 -12.72 -3.74
CA ILE A 32 15.99 -11.60 -3.72
C ILE A 32 14.55 -12.08 -3.47
N GLN A 33 14.19 -13.27 -3.97
CA GLN A 33 12.86 -13.84 -3.76
C GLN A 33 12.61 -14.12 -2.27
N SER A 34 13.59 -14.68 -1.56
CA SER A 34 13.47 -14.90 -0.10
C SER A 34 13.34 -13.60 0.68
N VAL A 35 14.02 -12.52 0.23
CA VAL A 35 13.86 -11.17 0.82
C VAL A 35 12.45 -10.63 0.54
N PHE A 36 11.92 -10.79 -0.67
CA PHE A 36 10.54 -10.38 -0.98
C PHE A 36 9.50 -11.12 -0.14
N ASP A 37 9.65 -12.43 0.01
CA ASP A 37 8.75 -13.22 0.84
C ASP A 37 8.78 -12.79 2.30
N TYR A 38 9.97 -12.51 2.81
CA TYR A 38 10.17 -11.99 4.17
C TYR A 38 9.54 -10.59 4.36
N VAL A 39 9.78 -9.67 3.42
CA VAL A 39 9.18 -8.32 3.41
C VAL A 39 7.66 -8.40 3.30
N ASN A 40 7.12 -9.25 2.43
CA ASN A 40 5.67 -9.44 2.29
C ASN A 40 5.01 -9.99 3.57
N ALA A 41 5.75 -10.76 4.37
CA ALA A 41 5.25 -11.31 5.62
C ALA A 41 5.33 -10.27 6.76
N PHE A 42 6.42 -9.53 6.89
CA PHE A 42 6.74 -8.85 8.13
C PHE A 42 6.86 -7.32 8.03
N HIS A 43 7.12 -6.76 6.84
CA HIS A 43 7.36 -5.33 6.67
C HIS A 43 6.14 -4.48 7.10
N PRO A 44 6.33 -3.43 7.96
CA PRO A 44 5.23 -2.62 8.48
C PRO A 44 4.38 -1.97 7.40
N VAL A 45 4.98 -1.42 6.34
CA VAL A 45 4.25 -0.78 5.23
C VAL A 45 3.40 -1.80 4.46
N VAL A 46 3.87 -3.04 4.30
CA VAL A 46 3.07 -4.12 3.69
C VAL A 46 1.91 -4.52 4.59
N LYS A 47 2.13 -4.59 5.91
CA LYS A 47 1.04 -4.81 6.89
C LYS A 47 0.02 -3.67 6.84
N GLN A 48 0.47 -2.40 6.79
CA GLN A 48 -0.43 -1.24 6.60
C GLN A 48 -1.22 -1.35 5.30
N ALA A 49 -0.56 -1.68 4.18
CA ALA A 49 -1.24 -1.86 2.90
C ALA A 49 -2.33 -2.92 2.95
N LYS A 50 -2.11 -4.04 3.67
CA LYS A 50 -3.10 -5.11 3.87
C LYS A 50 -4.31 -4.67 4.72
N LEU A 51 -4.21 -3.59 5.50
CA LEU A 51 -5.31 -3.03 6.27
C LEU A 51 -6.26 -2.15 5.44
N LEU A 52 -5.80 -1.59 4.30
CA LEU A 52 -6.63 -0.70 3.48
C LEU A 52 -7.93 -1.36 2.96
N PRO A 53 -7.91 -2.57 2.39
CA PRO A 53 -9.17 -3.24 2.02
C PRO A 53 -10.04 -3.61 3.23
N GLN A 54 -9.45 -3.84 4.41
CA GLN A 54 -10.21 -4.08 5.64
C GLN A 54 -10.93 -2.80 6.10
N GLN A 55 -10.24 -1.65 6.07
CA GLN A 55 -10.84 -0.36 6.34
C GLN A 55 -12.04 -0.10 5.40
N ALA A 56 -11.87 -0.29 4.09
CA ALA A 56 -12.95 -0.12 3.12
C ALA A 56 -14.16 -1.04 3.42
N ARG A 57 -13.95 -2.27 3.89
CA ARG A 57 -15.03 -3.16 4.34
C ARG A 57 -15.77 -2.62 5.56
N PHE A 58 -15.09 -1.97 6.50
CA PHE A 58 -15.73 -1.33 7.64
C PHE A 58 -16.51 -0.09 7.23
N GLU A 59 -16.04 0.69 6.26
CA GLU A 59 -16.78 1.83 5.69
C GLU A 59 -18.07 1.37 4.95
N ILE A 60 -18.05 0.20 4.28
CA ILE A 60 -19.28 -0.43 3.78
C ILE A 60 -20.24 -0.80 4.91
N ARG A 61 -19.71 -1.32 6.03
CA ARG A 61 -20.55 -1.64 7.21
C ARG A 61 -21.15 -0.38 7.80
N GLU A 62 -20.39 0.68 7.93
CA GLU A 62 -20.87 2.00 8.37
C GLU A 62 -21.99 2.52 7.44
N ALA A 63 -21.77 2.47 6.13
CA ALA A 63 -22.77 2.87 5.14
C ALA A 63 -24.07 2.02 5.19
N ARG A 64 -23.97 0.73 5.55
CA ARG A 64 -25.13 -0.12 5.82
C ARG A 64 -25.87 0.29 7.08
N GLY A 65 -25.19 0.86 8.09
CA GLY A 65 -25.80 1.37 9.31
C GLY A 65 -26.81 2.49 9.10
N PHE A 66 -26.81 3.16 7.93
CA PHE A 66 -27.89 4.08 7.57
C PHE A 66 -29.25 3.37 7.37
N PHE A 67 -29.25 2.06 7.19
CA PHE A 67 -30.45 1.22 7.06
C PHE A 67 -30.83 0.52 8.38
N ASP A 68 -30.11 0.76 9.47
CA ASP A 68 -30.41 0.16 10.75
C ASP A 68 -31.70 0.72 11.33
N PRO A 69 -32.53 -0.11 11.96
CA PRO A 69 -33.70 0.34 12.70
C PRO A 69 -33.31 1.36 13.79
N LYS A 70 -34.11 2.42 13.91
CA LYS A 70 -33.90 3.48 14.90
C LYS A 70 -35.08 3.53 15.84
N PHE A 71 -34.80 3.39 17.12
CA PHE A 71 -35.78 3.67 18.16
C PHE A 71 -35.56 5.11 18.63
N ALA A 72 -36.63 5.89 18.70
CA ALA A 72 -36.65 7.24 19.23
C ALA A 72 -37.81 7.38 20.21
N GLY A 73 -37.57 8.11 21.29
CA GLY A 73 -38.60 8.39 22.28
C GLY A 73 -38.47 9.84 22.73
N ASP A 74 -39.60 10.55 22.71
CA ASP A 74 -39.69 11.90 23.17
C ASP A 74 -40.73 11.98 24.31
N PHE A 75 -40.34 12.57 25.43
CA PHE A 75 -41.24 12.86 26.54
C PHE A 75 -41.15 14.35 26.88
N ALA A 76 -42.29 15.00 26.94
CA ALA A 76 -42.37 16.40 27.31
C ALA A 76 -43.58 16.65 28.25
N GLU A 77 -43.32 17.31 29.38
CA GLU A 77 -44.38 17.73 30.30
C GLU A 77 -44.21 19.25 30.56
N LYS A 78 -45.32 19.94 30.60
CA LYS A 78 -45.37 21.38 30.97
C LYS A 78 -46.38 21.63 32.06
N ARG A 79 -45.94 22.19 33.21
CA ARG A 79 -46.76 22.81 34.25
C ARG A 79 -46.29 24.24 34.42
N PHE A 80 -47.25 25.16 34.51
CA PHE A 80 -46.95 26.58 34.73
C PHE A 80 -48.11 27.25 35.43
N ASP A 81 -47.86 28.04 36.44
CA ASP A 81 -48.89 28.75 37.24
C ASP A 81 -49.92 27.79 37.82
N ASP A 82 -49.46 26.71 38.51
CA ASP A 82 -50.23 25.59 39.04
C ASP A 82 -51.18 24.89 38.04
N LYS A 83 -51.07 25.16 36.76
CA LYS A 83 -51.85 24.51 35.71
C LYS A 83 -51.03 23.46 34.99
N PHE A 84 -51.68 22.31 34.75
CA PHE A 84 -51.16 21.25 33.93
C PHE A 84 -51.48 21.53 32.47
N TYR A 85 -50.43 21.83 31.67
CA TYR A 85 -50.56 22.20 30.26
C TYR A 85 -50.65 20.96 29.37
N PHE A 86 -49.61 20.13 29.42
CA PHE A 86 -49.59 18.90 28.63
C PHE A 86 -48.56 17.90 29.19
N ASN A 87 -48.79 16.63 28.81
CA ASN A 87 -47.85 15.50 28.96
C ASN A 87 -47.89 14.71 27.67
N ASN A 88 -46.83 14.77 26.90
CA ASN A 88 -46.70 14.15 25.60
C ASN A 88 -45.62 13.07 25.68
N LEU A 89 -45.94 11.86 25.26
CA LEU A 89 -45.04 10.73 25.11
C LEU A 89 -45.14 10.21 23.69
N ASN A 90 -44.07 10.18 22.98
CA ASN A 90 -43.97 9.55 21.67
C ASN A 90 -42.80 8.56 21.66
N ALA A 91 -43.05 7.30 21.37
CA ALA A 91 -42.07 6.25 21.21
C ALA A 91 -42.20 5.66 19.81
N MET A 92 -41.16 5.75 18.98
CA MET A 92 -41.20 5.38 17.58
C MET A 92 -40.04 4.43 17.23
N LEU A 93 -40.38 3.35 16.53
CA LEU A 93 -39.41 2.51 15.82
C LEU A 93 -39.51 2.86 14.33
N LYS A 94 -38.39 3.33 13.78
CA LYS A 94 -38.26 3.61 12.35
C LYS A 94 -37.33 2.58 11.72
N VAL A 95 -37.84 1.84 10.72
CA VAL A 95 -37.09 0.82 9.97
C VAL A 95 -36.89 1.30 8.54
N PRO A 96 -35.70 1.82 8.19
CA PRO A 96 -35.39 2.26 6.84
C PRO A 96 -35.45 1.08 5.86
N ALA A 97 -36.25 1.23 4.79
CA ALA A 97 -36.28 0.29 3.68
C ALA A 97 -35.43 0.79 2.50
N TRP A 98 -35.32 0.00 1.44
CA TRP A 98 -34.59 0.44 0.25
C TRP A 98 -35.22 1.70 -0.38
N ILE A 99 -36.52 1.78 -0.39
CA ILE A 99 -37.29 2.97 -0.77
C ILE A 99 -38.20 3.30 0.40
N GLY A 100 -38.12 4.52 0.96
CA GLY A 100 -38.95 4.93 2.08
C GLY A 100 -38.59 4.28 3.42
N ASP A 101 -39.49 4.39 4.40
CA ASP A 101 -39.27 3.95 5.77
C ASP A 101 -40.56 3.36 6.37
N PHE A 102 -40.47 2.19 7.00
CA PHE A 102 -41.50 1.69 7.90
C PHE A 102 -41.40 2.43 9.23
N LYS A 103 -42.57 2.76 9.79
CA LYS A 103 -42.70 3.44 11.08
C LYS A 103 -43.73 2.68 11.93
N GLY A 104 -43.45 2.55 13.19
CA GLY A 104 -44.38 2.02 14.17
C GLY A 104 -44.11 2.60 15.54
N GLY A 105 -45.14 2.86 16.32
CA GLY A 105 -44.92 3.48 17.61
C GLY A 105 -46.18 3.68 18.43
N LEU A 106 -45.96 4.34 19.59
CA LEU A 106 -46.97 4.76 20.52
C LEU A 106 -46.95 6.29 20.67
N GLU A 107 -48.08 6.94 20.47
CA GLU A 107 -48.26 8.36 20.70
C GLU A 107 -49.31 8.54 21.83
N ARG A 108 -48.95 9.29 22.88
CA ARG A 108 -49.84 9.62 23.97
C ARG A 108 -49.72 11.11 24.31
N ASN A 109 -50.74 11.87 24.04
CA ASN A 109 -50.79 13.30 24.27
C ASN A 109 -51.97 13.62 25.20
N ARG A 110 -51.73 14.22 26.36
CA ARG A 110 -52.70 14.57 27.41
C ARG A 110 -52.48 15.99 27.87
N GLY A 111 -53.52 16.65 28.27
CA GLY A 111 -53.49 17.97 28.90
C GLY A 111 -54.61 18.89 28.47
N ILE A 112 -54.86 19.91 29.26
CA ILE A 112 -55.95 20.88 29.02
C ILE A 112 -55.71 21.72 27.74
N PHE A 113 -54.41 21.95 27.42
CA PHE A 113 -54.00 22.78 26.29
C PHE A 113 -53.43 21.93 25.11
N VAL A 114 -53.75 20.66 25.04
CA VAL A 114 -53.47 19.83 23.85
C VAL A 114 -54.60 20.12 22.85
N ASN A 115 -54.21 20.52 21.62
CA ASN A 115 -55.20 20.71 20.55
C ASN A 115 -55.96 19.42 20.29
N GLY A 116 -57.28 19.50 20.04
CA GLY A 116 -58.16 18.35 19.85
C GLY A 116 -57.68 17.38 18.77
N GLU A 117 -57.05 17.90 17.71
CA GLU A 117 -56.45 17.12 16.63
C GLU A 117 -55.23 16.29 17.02
N ASN A 118 -54.53 16.65 18.12
CA ASN A 118 -53.38 15.96 18.66
C ASN A 118 -53.71 15.18 19.95
N SER A 119 -54.93 15.25 20.43
CA SER A 119 -55.35 14.50 21.62
C SER A 119 -55.45 13.00 21.31
N THR A 120 -55.09 12.19 22.29
CA THR A 120 -55.12 10.74 22.17
C THR A 120 -55.99 10.15 23.27
N PRO A 121 -56.52 8.92 23.13
CA PRO A 121 -57.12 8.17 24.24
C PRO A 121 -56.15 8.09 25.44
N GLU A 122 -56.73 7.83 26.63
CA GLU A 122 -55.89 7.78 27.86
C GLU A 122 -54.76 6.75 27.81
N ALA A 123 -54.97 5.61 27.14
CA ALA A 123 -54.00 4.59 26.95
C ALA A 123 -52.94 4.94 25.85
N GLY A 124 -53.22 5.93 25.00
CA GLY A 124 -52.44 6.30 23.84
C GLY A 124 -52.85 5.56 22.56
N LEU A 125 -52.36 6.03 21.43
CA LEU A 125 -52.55 5.45 20.11
C LEU A 125 -51.30 4.69 19.66
N LEU A 126 -51.47 3.44 19.27
CA LEU A 126 -50.49 2.70 18.52
C LEU A 126 -50.66 3.00 17.04
N TYR A 127 -49.52 3.14 16.36
CA TYR A 127 -49.55 3.34 14.91
C TYR A 127 -48.52 2.43 14.21
N ALA A 128 -48.85 2.01 13.00
CA ALA A 128 -47.93 1.35 12.08
C ALA A 128 -48.15 1.90 10.67
N GLY A 129 -47.07 2.28 10.00
CA GLY A 129 -47.22 2.94 8.72
C GLY A 129 -45.95 2.91 7.87
N TYR A 130 -46.05 3.59 6.73
CA TYR A 130 -45.02 3.68 5.75
C TYR A 130 -44.91 5.11 5.24
N SER A 131 -43.64 5.57 5.12
CA SER A 131 -43.30 6.88 4.55
C SER A 131 -42.62 6.67 3.21
N LEU A 132 -43.25 7.13 2.13
CA LEU A 132 -42.78 6.95 0.76
C LEU A 132 -42.36 8.28 0.14
N PRO A 133 -41.11 8.47 -0.25
CA PRO A 133 -40.67 9.61 -1.05
C PRO A 133 -41.08 9.40 -2.51
N LEU A 134 -41.96 10.27 -3.06
CA LEU A 134 -42.37 10.26 -4.45
C LEU A 134 -41.60 11.25 -5.34
N GLY A 135 -40.83 12.15 -4.74
CA GLY A 135 -40.03 13.15 -5.42
C GLY A 135 -38.54 12.88 -5.28
N ALA A 136 -37.78 13.87 -4.76
CA ALA A 136 -36.39 13.71 -4.44
C ALA A 136 -36.17 12.56 -3.43
N GLY A 137 -35.27 11.62 -3.76
CA GLY A 137 -35.02 10.44 -2.94
C GLY A 137 -35.72 9.16 -3.36
N LEU A 138 -36.58 9.18 -4.40
CA LEU A 138 -37.24 7.97 -4.89
C LEU A 138 -36.29 6.99 -5.54
N PHE A 139 -35.44 7.45 -6.49
CA PHE A 139 -34.53 6.59 -7.23
C PHE A 139 -33.17 6.44 -6.51
N ILE A 140 -32.69 7.50 -5.89
CA ILE A 140 -31.48 7.50 -5.09
C ILE A 140 -31.56 8.54 -3.97
N ASP A 141 -31.34 8.12 -2.74
CA ASP A 141 -31.25 8.96 -1.56
C ASP A 141 -29.82 8.96 -0.99
N GLU A 142 -29.58 9.69 0.08
CA GLU A 142 -28.27 9.79 0.73
C GLU A 142 -27.74 8.42 1.19
N ARG A 143 -28.61 7.55 1.73
CA ARG A 143 -28.24 6.20 2.23
C ARG A 143 -27.74 5.31 1.10
N ARG A 144 -28.49 5.24 -0.01
CA ARG A 144 -28.13 4.43 -1.18
C ARG A 144 -26.90 4.99 -1.90
N ASN A 145 -26.76 6.31 -1.95
CA ASN A 145 -25.58 6.96 -2.49
C ASN A 145 -24.33 6.64 -1.66
N ALA A 146 -24.41 6.78 -0.34
CA ALA A 146 -23.31 6.46 0.57
C ALA A 146 -22.89 4.98 0.45
N LEU A 147 -23.87 4.06 0.42
CA LEU A 147 -23.57 2.64 0.28
C LEU A 147 -22.88 2.30 -1.06
N ARG A 148 -23.35 2.88 -2.17
CA ARG A 148 -22.73 2.67 -3.48
C ARG A 148 -21.32 3.26 -3.55
N GLN A 149 -21.10 4.45 -2.99
CA GLN A 149 -19.77 5.04 -2.92
C GLN A 149 -18.81 4.21 -2.06
N ALA A 150 -19.27 3.69 -0.91
CA ALA A 150 -18.48 2.80 -0.06
C ALA A 150 -18.12 1.48 -0.76
N GLN A 151 -19.00 0.93 -1.60
CA GLN A 151 -18.70 -0.27 -2.40
C GLN A 151 -17.55 -0.03 -3.39
N GLU A 152 -17.53 1.12 -4.08
CA GLU A 152 -16.43 1.47 -4.99
C GLU A 152 -15.10 1.74 -4.24
N LEU A 153 -15.16 2.17 -3.00
CA LEU A 153 -13.97 2.41 -2.19
C LEU A 153 -13.14 1.14 -1.97
N THR A 154 -13.77 -0.04 -1.98
CA THR A 154 -13.02 -1.31 -1.89
C THR A 154 -12.04 -1.48 -3.06
N LYS A 155 -12.47 -1.17 -4.29
CA LYS A 155 -11.61 -1.24 -5.48
C LYS A 155 -10.46 -0.24 -5.39
N ILE A 156 -10.74 0.96 -4.92
CA ILE A 156 -9.72 2.01 -4.71
C ILE A 156 -8.69 1.54 -3.67
N ALA A 157 -9.15 0.96 -2.57
CA ALA A 157 -8.29 0.46 -1.49
C ALA A 157 -7.42 -0.73 -1.93
N GLU A 158 -7.96 -1.64 -2.73
CA GLU A 158 -7.20 -2.76 -3.32
C GLU A 158 -6.14 -2.25 -4.31
N ALA A 159 -6.46 -1.26 -5.13
CA ALA A 159 -5.49 -0.63 -6.02
C ALA A 159 -4.37 0.09 -5.24
N GLU A 160 -4.72 0.83 -4.18
CA GLU A 160 -3.74 1.49 -3.32
C GLU A 160 -2.86 0.48 -2.57
N GLN A 161 -3.42 -0.65 -2.11
CA GLN A 161 -2.67 -1.75 -1.52
C GLN A 161 -1.58 -2.25 -2.48
N VAL A 162 -1.94 -2.56 -3.73
CA VAL A 162 -1.00 -3.03 -4.74
C VAL A 162 0.09 -1.99 -5.00
N LYS A 163 -0.28 -0.71 -5.12
CA LYS A 163 0.66 0.39 -5.33
C LYS A 163 1.70 0.49 -4.21
N LEU A 164 1.26 0.43 -2.95
CA LEU A 164 2.15 0.51 -1.79
C LEU A 164 3.08 -0.70 -1.69
N ILE A 165 2.57 -1.90 -1.93
CA ILE A 165 3.38 -3.13 -1.95
C ILE A 165 4.42 -3.05 -3.05
N ASN A 166 4.04 -2.73 -4.29
CA ASN A 166 4.95 -2.63 -5.42
C ASN A 166 6.04 -1.58 -5.21
N LYS A 167 5.69 -0.42 -4.62
CA LYS A 167 6.68 0.60 -4.26
C LYS A 167 7.67 0.09 -3.21
N THR A 168 7.19 -0.64 -2.22
CA THR A 168 8.06 -1.24 -1.19
C THR A 168 8.99 -2.27 -1.80
N LEU A 169 8.48 -3.19 -2.64
CA LEU A 169 9.30 -4.20 -3.32
C LEU A 169 10.33 -3.58 -4.27
N LEU A 170 9.99 -2.47 -4.94
CA LEU A 170 10.94 -1.74 -5.77
C LEU A 170 12.10 -1.17 -4.94
N ASN A 171 11.81 -0.57 -3.79
CA ASN A 171 12.84 -0.04 -2.89
C ASN A 171 13.74 -1.18 -2.37
N VAL A 172 13.13 -2.30 -1.93
CA VAL A 172 13.85 -3.51 -1.51
C VAL A 172 14.75 -4.05 -2.62
N SER A 173 14.23 -4.11 -3.86
CA SER A 173 15.01 -4.55 -5.01
C SER A 173 16.22 -3.65 -5.26
N ASN A 174 16.04 -2.33 -5.20
CA ASN A 174 17.13 -1.38 -5.37
C ASN A 174 18.23 -1.57 -4.32
N ASP A 175 17.85 -1.72 -3.05
CA ASP A 175 18.82 -1.89 -1.97
C ASP A 175 19.47 -3.28 -1.97
N TYR A 176 18.75 -4.33 -2.37
CA TYR A 176 19.32 -5.68 -2.54
C TYR A 176 20.37 -5.70 -3.65
N TRP A 177 20.08 -5.13 -4.84
CA TRP A 177 21.01 -5.11 -5.95
C TRP A 177 22.18 -4.13 -5.74
N GLU A 178 22.03 -3.13 -4.87
CA GLU A 178 23.14 -2.31 -4.40
C GLU A 178 24.06 -3.11 -3.45
N TRP A 179 23.47 -3.91 -2.55
CA TRP A 179 24.24 -4.83 -1.71
C TRP A 179 24.98 -5.88 -2.55
N TYR A 180 24.34 -6.44 -3.58
CA TYR A 180 24.98 -7.35 -4.54
C TYR A 180 26.16 -6.68 -5.24
N PHE A 181 25.99 -5.47 -5.75
CA PHE A 181 27.07 -4.71 -6.40
C PHE A 181 28.24 -4.47 -5.45
N SER A 182 27.98 -3.96 -4.24
CA SER A 182 29.03 -3.69 -3.25
C SER A 182 29.77 -4.95 -2.82
N TRP A 183 29.09 -6.10 -2.77
CA TRP A 183 29.72 -7.39 -2.49
C TRP A 183 30.64 -7.83 -3.64
N ARG A 184 30.20 -7.73 -4.88
CA ARG A 184 31.00 -8.04 -6.07
C ARG A 184 32.19 -7.12 -6.20
N GLN A 185 32.00 -5.83 -5.95
CA GLN A 185 33.09 -4.83 -5.96
C GLN A 185 34.17 -5.16 -4.94
N LEU A 186 33.77 -5.50 -3.71
CA LEU A 186 34.71 -5.91 -2.67
C LEU A 186 35.56 -7.15 -3.09
N ASP A 187 34.93 -8.13 -3.75
CA ASP A 187 35.60 -9.32 -4.26
C ASP A 187 36.71 -8.96 -5.27
N PHE A 188 36.40 -8.12 -6.27
CA PHE A 188 37.40 -7.64 -7.24
C PHE A 188 38.50 -6.82 -6.58
N VAL A 189 38.16 -5.90 -5.69
CA VAL A 189 39.13 -5.02 -5.03
C VAL A 189 39.99 -5.79 -4.03
N SER A 190 39.47 -6.78 -3.30
CA SER A 190 40.22 -7.61 -2.38
C SER A 190 41.25 -8.49 -3.11
N THR A 191 40.85 -9.03 -4.26
CA THR A 191 41.76 -9.78 -5.15
C THR A 191 42.88 -8.87 -5.66
N ALA A 192 42.56 -7.65 -6.08
CA ALA A 192 43.54 -6.66 -6.52
C ALA A 192 44.52 -6.26 -5.42
N ASP A 193 44.05 -6.02 -4.20
CA ASP A 193 44.90 -5.70 -3.04
C ASP A 193 45.84 -6.86 -2.72
N SER A 194 45.36 -8.10 -2.75
CA SER A 194 46.18 -9.29 -2.52
C SER A 194 47.29 -9.44 -3.56
N LEU A 195 46.98 -9.25 -4.86
CA LEU A 195 47.94 -9.29 -5.94
C LEU A 195 48.98 -8.16 -5.82
N ALA A 196 48.56 -6.93 -5.50
CA ALA A 196 49.46 -5.81 -5.30
C ALA A 196 50.42 -6.03 -4.13
N LYS A 197 49.96 -6.62 -3.02
CA LYS A 197 50.84 -7.01 -1.89
C LYS A 197 51.83 -8.08 -2.25
N GLN A 198 51.45 -9.08 -3.03
CA GLN A 198 52.35 -10.12 -3.51
C GLN A 198 53.41 -9.53 -4.44
N ARG A 199 52.99 -8.68 -5.38
CA ARG A 199 53.90 -8.01 -6.32
C ARG A 199 54.90 -7.09 -5.62
N PHE A 200 54.48 -6.28 -4.67
CA PHE A 200 55.37 -5.44 -3.90
C PHE A 200 56.47 -6.27 -3.18
N ARG A 201 56.09 -7.40 -2.55
CA ARG A 201 57.04 -8.29 -1.92
C ARG A 201 58.08 -8.85 -2.92
N PHE A 202 57.61 -9.32 -4.08
CA PHE A 202 58.46 -9.84 -5.15
C PHE A 202 59.42 -8.78 -5.67
N VAL A 203 58.97 -7.59 -6.04
CA VAL A 203 59.81 -6.50 -6.56
C VAL A 203 60.83 -6.05 -5.53
N LYS A 204 60.45 -5.95 -4.26
CA LYS A 204 61.37 -5.62 -3.16
C LYS A 204 62.47 -6.65 -3.00
N GLU A 205 62.15 -7.93 -3.13
CA GLU A 205 63.11 -9.02 -3.06
C GLU A 205 64.08 -8.99 -4.25
N VAL A 206 63.57 -8.86 -5.46
CA VAL A 206 64.40 -8.75 -6.70
C VAL A 206 65.30 -7.53 -6.66
N ALA A 207 64.84 -6.39 -6.14
CA ALA A 207 65.65 -5.18 -5.95
C ALA A 207 66.74 -5.39 -4.94
N SER A 208 66.54 -6.18 -3.88
CA SER A 208 67.56 -6.50 -2.89
C SER A 208 68.73 -7.32 -3.46
N TYR A 209 68.54 -8.07 -4.54
CA TYR A 209 69.55 -8.79 -5.30
C TYR A 209 70.21 -7.95 -6.42
N GLY A 210 69.80 -6.66 -6.56
CA GLY A 210 70.32 -5.77 -7.61
C GLY A 210 69.74 -5.95 -9.00
N ASN A 211 68.68 -6.80 -9.14
CA ASN A 211 68.08 -7.15 -10.43
C ASN A 211 66.84 -6.30 -10.78
N SER A 212 66.50 -5.26 -9.99
CA SER A 212 65.42 -4.30 -10.25
C SER A 212 65.79 -2.93 -9.74
N SER A 213 65.18 -1.88 -10.32
CA SER A 213 65.41 -0.50 -9.90
C SER A 213 64.72 -0.21 -8.55
N MET A 214 65.38 0.64 -7.75
CA MET A 214 64.77 1.17 -6.52
C MET A 214 63.46 1.92 -6.84
N LEU A 215 63.37 2.54 -8.01
CA LEU A 215 62.16 3.23 -8.48
C LEU A 215 60.97 2.27 -8.68
N ASP A 216 61.24 1.05 -9.20
CA ASP A 216 60.20 0.02 -9.33
C ASP A 216 59.61 -0.40 -7.97
N THR A 217 60.47 -0.43 -6.93
CA THR A 217 60.03 -0.73 -5.57
C THR A 217 59.09 0.35 -5.02
N VAL A 218 59.40 1.63 -5.28
CA VAL A 218 58.55 2.78 -4.88
C VAL A 218 57.23 2.77 -5.63
N GLU A 219 57.24 2.45 -6.94
CA GLU A 219 56.01 2.32 -7.76
C GLU A 219 55.14 1.17 -7.24
N ALA A 220 55.72 -0.01 -7.00
CA ALA A 220 54.97 -1.14 -6.47
C ALA A 220 54.38 -0.86 -5.07
N PHE A 221 55.09 -0.12 -4.21
CA PHE A 221 54.61 0.33 -2.92
C PHE A 221 53.41 1.28 -3.06
N GLY A 222 53.55 2.30 -3.92
CA GLY A 222 52.48 3.27 -4.20
C GLY A 222 51.18 2.58 -4.68
N ASN A 223 51.33 1.63 -5.62
CA ASN A 223 50.18 0.84 -6.12
C ASN A 223 49.55 0.00 -5.00
N MET A 224 50.35 -0.69 -4.17
CA MET A 224 49.88 -1.46 -3.01
C MET A 224 49.08 -0.59 -2.04
N VAL A 225 49.57 0.59 -1.69
CA VAL A 225 48.88 1.53 -0.79
C VAL A 225 47.58 2.02 -1.40
N GLN A 226 47.59 2.34 -2.69
CA GLN A 226 46.35 2.76 -3.39
C GLN A 226 45.29 1.67 -3.40
N ARG A 227 45.67 0.40 -3.64
CA ARG A 227 44.72 -0.74 -3.58
C ARG A 227 44.18 -0.96 -2.17
N ASN A 228 45.02 -0.79 -1.15
CA ASN A 228 44.57 -0.90 0.23
C ASN A 228 43.54 0.18 0.60
N ILE A 229 43.74 1.44 0.16
CA ILE A 229 42.74 2.51 0.33
C ILE A 229 41.42 2.13 -0.35
N GLN A 230 41.47 1.61 -1.58
CA GLN A 230 40.26 1.16 -2.30
C GLN A 230 39.54 0.00 -1.58
N LEU A 231 40.31 -0.92 -0.98
CA LEU A 231 39.78 -2.03 -0.19
C LEU A 231 39.00 -1.53 1.04
N GLU A 232 39.57 -0.59 1.80
CA GLU A 232 38.89 -0.03 2.98
C GLU A 232 37.61 0.73 2.57
N GLN A 233 37.63 1.48 1.46
CA GLN A 233 36.43 2.14 0.92
C GLN A 233 35.34 1.11 0.53
N SER A 234 35.74 0.03 -0.17
CA SER A 234 34.78 -1.02 -0.59
C SER A 234 34.18 -1.78 0.59
N LYS A 235 34.93 -1.98 1.68
CA LYS A 235 34.42 -2.54 2.93
C LYS A 235 33.30 -1.66 3.54
N LEU A 236 33.57 -0.34 3.60
CA LEU A 236 32.59 0.64 4.08
C LEU A 236 31.33 0.65 3.22
N GLU A 237 31.48 0.63 1.89
CA GLU A 237 30.33 0.60 0.95
C GLU A 237 29.48 -0.66 1.13
N LEU A 238 30.10 -1.82 1.30
CA LEU A 238 29.38 -3.07 1.58
C LEU A 238 28.63 -3.01 2.92
N GLN A 239 29.28 -2.48 3.98
CA GLN A 239 28.64 -2.31 5.28
C GLN A 239 27.42 -1.38 5.18
N ASN A 240 27.55 -0.24 4.50
CA ASN A 240 26.46 0.70 4.30
C ASN A 240 25.33 0.11 3.45
N ALA A 241 25.64 -0.68 2.41
CA ALA A 241 24.64 -1.36 1.60
C ALA A 241 23.84 -2.41 2.41
N ARG A 242 24.52 -3.16 3.31
CA ARG A 242 23.85 -4.07 4.25
C ARG A 242 22.89 -3.32 5.18
N LEU A 243 23.31 -2.19 5.74
CA LEU A 243 22.46 -1.38 6.61
C LEU A 243 21.24 -0.84 5.87
N ARG A 244 21.40 -0.37 4.62
CA ARG A 244 20.27 0.07 3.79
C ARG A 244 19.28 -1.06 3.55
N LEU A 245 19.74 -2.25 3.18
CA LEU A 245 18.85 -3.39 3.01
C LEU A 245 18.17 -3.79 4.32
N SER A 246 18.85 -3.69 5.46
CA SER A 246 18.31 -4.02 6.79
C SER A 246 17.13 -3.14 7.19
N VAL A 247 16.97 -1.93 6.63
CA VAL A 247 15.80 -1.07 6.84
C VAL A 247 14.48 -1.77 6.45
N HIS A 248 14.56 -2.70 5.51
CA HIS A 248 13.39 -3.45 5.03
C HIS A 248 13.14 -4.76 5.79
N LEU A 249 14.03 -5.15 6.68
CA LEU A 249 13.95 -6.43 7.40
C LEU A 249 13.35 -6.22 8.81
N TRP A 250 12.24 -6.91 9.07
CA TRP A 250 11.49 -6.79 10.32
C TRP A 250 11.07 -8.17 10.81
N ASP A 251 11.14 -8.42 12.10
CA ASP A 251 10.67 -9.68 12.68
C ASP A 251 9.13 -9.73 12.80
N SER A 252 8.63 -10.86 13.26
CA SER A 252 7.19 -11.12 13.43
C SER A 252 6.50 -10.13 14.41
N ILE A 253 7.26 -9.57 15.36
CA ILE A 253 6.80 -8.62 16.38
C ILE A 253 7.16 -7.16 16.05
N ALA A 254 7.46 -6.88 14.77
CA ALA A 254 7.78 -5.56 14.23
C ALA A 254 9.02 -4.90 14.86
N ARG A 255 10.07 -5.68 15.17
CA ARG A 255 11.38 -5.15 15.51
C ARG A 255 12.28 -5.17 14.28
N PRO A 256 13.16 -4.17 14.09
CA PRO A 256 14.13 -4.16 12.99
C PRO A 256 15.13 -5.31 13.17
N VAL A 257 15.48 -5.95 12.06
CA VAL A 257 16.47 -7.04 11.99
C VAL A 257 17.62 -6.60 11.12
N GLU A 258 18.84 -6.77 11.59
CA GLU A 258 20.03 -6.47 10.80
C GLU A 258 20.49 -7.69 10.00
N LEU A 259 21.01 -7.43 8.80
CA LEU A 259 21.60 -8.47 7.97
C LEU A 259 22.93 -8.91 8.57
N SER A 260 23.10 -10.22 8.76
CA SER A 260 24.35 -10.79 9.29
C SER A 260 25.57 -10.36 8.46
N GLY A 261 26.71 -10.09 9.13
CA GLY A 261 27.99 -9.79 8.47
C GLY A 261 28.47 -10.92 7.54
N ALA A 262 28.06 -12.16 7.80
CA ALA A 262 28.40 -13.35 7.01
C ALA A 262 27.40 -13.65 5.88
N ALA A 263 26.30 -12.87 5.76
CA ALA A 263 25.35 -13.04 4.67
C ALA A 263 25.96 -12.62 3.34
N ILE A 264 25.73 -13.42 2.30
CA ILE A 264 26.15 -13.14 0.92
C ILE A 264 24.91 -13.12 0.01
N PRO A 265 24.85 -12.24 -1.01
CA PRO A 265 23.77 -12.26 -1.98
C PRO A 265 23.89 -13.49 -2.88
N PHE A 266 22.75 -14.01 -3.31
CA PHE A 266 22.73 -15.10 -4.29
C PHE A 266 23.19 -14.56 -5.65
N TYR A 267 24.16 -15.24 -6.27
CA TYR A 267 24.63 -14.90 -7.61
C TYR A 267 23.60 -15.36 -8.65
N ILE A 268 23.17 -14.44 -9.48
CA ILE A 268 22.33 -14.70 -10.64
C ILE A 268 23.16 -14.37 -11.87
N ASN A 269 23.17 -15.26 -12.87
CA ASN A 269 23.77 -14.94 -14.16
C ASN A 269 22.75 -14.15 -15.02
N PRO A 270 22.91 -12.82 -15.14
CA PRO A 270 21.92 -12.01 -15.87
C PRO A 270 21.87 -12.31 -17.36
N LEU A 271 22.92 -12.95 -17.93
CA LEU A 271 22.99 -13.29 -19.36
C LEU A 271 22.06 -14.45 -19.75
N GLU A 272 21.54 -15.20 -18.78
CA GLU A 272 20.55 -16.25 -19.00
C GLU A 272 19.12 -15.70 -19.22
N TYR A 273 18.89 -14.44 -18.88
CA TYR A 273 17.60 -13.78 -19.08
C TYR A 273 17.53 -13.11 -20.45
N SER A 274 16.54 -13.50 -21.25
CA SER A 274 16.24 -12.81 -22.50
C SER A 274 14.77 -12.37 -22.52
N PHE A 275 14.54 -11.13 -22.90
CA PHE A 275 13.19 -10.55 -22.96
C PHE A 275 12.82 -10.31 -24.42
N SER A 276 11.66 -10.84 -24.87
CA SER A 276 11.15 -10.69 -26.21
C SER A 276 10.27 -9.44 -26.39
N LEU A 277 10.11 -8.98 -27.63
CA LEU A 277 9.15 -7.91 -27.95
C LEU A 277 7.70 -8.29 -27.59
N GLY A 278 7.33 -9.57 -27.71
CA GLY A 278 6.01 -10.03 -27.31
C GLY A 278 5.73 -9.85 -25.81
N LEU A 279 6.77 -9.84 -24.98
CA LEU A 279 6.62 -9.52 -23.56
C LEU A 279 6.23 -8.04 -23.36
N LEU A 280 6.82 -7.10 -24.12
CA LEU A 280 6.48 -5.68 -24.04
C LEU A 280 4.99 -5.44 -24.32
N ASP A 281 4.48 -6.01 -25.40
CA ASP A 281 3.08 -5.84 -25.79
C ASP A 281 2.13 -6.44 -24.75
N SER A 282 2.49 -7.59 -24.18
CA SER A 282 1.75 -8.22 -23.08
C SER A 282 1.74 -7.37 -21.83
N LEU A 283 2.91 -6.86 -21.39
CA LEU A 283 3.03 -6.00 -20.21
C LEU A 283 2.30 -4.68 -20.38
N LYS A 284 2.40 -4.08 -21.56
CA LYS A 284 1.71 -2.82 -21.88
C LYS A 284 0.20 -3.00 -21.89
N SER A 285 -0.30 -4.05 -22.53
CA SER A 285 -1.73 -4.38 -22.55
C SER A 285 -2.26 -4.64 -21.14
N PHE A 286 -1.51 -5.39 -20.33
CA PHE A 286 -1.82 -5.63 -18.94
C PHE A 286 -1.86 -4.33 -18.13
N ALA A 287 -0.82 -3.47 -18.26
CA ALA A 287 -0.72 -2.22 -17.54
C ALA A 287 -1.87 -1.25 -17.86
N LEU A 288 -2.25 -1.12 -19.12
CA LEU A 288 -3.34 -0.23 -19.55
C LEU A 288 -4.71 -0.61 -19.00
N VAL A 289 -4.86 -1.85 -18.52
CA VAL A 289 -6.10 -2.37 -17.91
C VAL A 289 -6.00 -2.49 -16.38
N ASN A 290 -4.86 -2.97 -15.87
CA ASN A 290 -4.73 -3.42 -14.48
C ASN A 290 -3.81 -2.53 -13.62
N HIS A 291 -3.27 -1.43 -14.18
CA HIS A 291 -2.37 -0.57 -13.41
C HIS A 291 -3.09 0.04 -12.21
N PRO A 292 -2.51 0.00 -10.98
CA PRO A 292 -3.17 0.47 -9.77
C PRO A 292 -3.66 1.91 -9.84
N ASP A 293 -2.91 2.81 -10.47
CA ASP A 293 -3.31 4.21 -10.61
C ASP A 293 -4.54 4.37 -11.52
N LEU A 294 -4.65 3.59 -12.59
CA LEU A 294 -5.82 3.59 -13.47
C LEU A 294 -7.07 3.05 -12.76
N LEU A 295 -6.93 1.92 -12.05
CA LEU A 295 -8.02 1.32 -11.26
C LEU A 295 -8.51 2.26 -10.16
N LYS A 296 -7.60 3.00 -9.53
CA LYS A 296 -7.94 4.02 -8.53
C LYS A 296 -8.76 5.17 -9.13
N ILE A 297 -8.36 5.68 -10.29
CA ILE A 297 -9.07 6.74 -11.00
C ILE A 297 -10.44 6.26 -11.46
N GLU A 298 -10.55 5.03 -11.98
CA GLU A 298 -11.82 4.41 -12.37
C GLU A 298 -12.78 4.27 -11.20
N GLY A 299 -12.30 3.81 -10.05
CA GLY A 299 -13.09 3.75 -8.82
C GLY A 299 -13.61 5.14 -8.39
N LYS A 300 -12.78 6.17 -8.45
CA LYS A 300 -13.19 7.56 -8.17
C LYS A 300 -14.22 8.08 -9.17
N LEU A 301 -14.07 7.80 -10.47
CA LEU A 301 -15.06 8.15 -11.48
C LEU A 301 -16.42 7.47 -11.22
N SER A 302 -16.40 6.21 -10.82
CA SER A 302 -17.59 5.48 -10.41
C SER A 302 -18.29 6.13 -9.21
N GLN A 303 -17.54 6.50 -8.16
CA GLN A 303 -18.07 7.23 -7.01
C GLN A 303 -18.70 8.57 -7.40
N LEU A 304 -18.01 9.36 -8.23
CA LEU A 304 -18.52 10.63 -8.72
C LEU A 304 -19.76 10.48 -9.62
N THR A 305 -19.87 9.37 -10.33
CA THR A 305 -21.04 9.05 -11.15
C THR A 305 -22.27 8.78 -10.27
N PHE A 306 -22.14 8.05 -9.16
CA PHE A 306 -23.20 7.87 -8.18
C PHE A 306 -23.55 9.20 -7.50
N GLU A 307 -22.56 10.00 -7.14
CA GLU A 307 -22.78 11.33 -6.57
C GLU A 307 -23.52 12.26 -7.54
N LYS A 308 -23.18 12.25 -8.85
CA LYS A 308 -23.90 13.00 -9.88
C LYS A 308 -25.35 12.60 -9.95
N ARG A 309 -25.66 11.27 -9.94
CA ARG A 309 -27.05 10.78 -9.94
C ARG A 309 -27.82 11.26 -8.72
N PHE A 310 -27.21 11.18 -7.54
CA PHE A 310 -27.78 11.69 -6.31
C PHE A 310 -28.05 13.20 -6.36
N ARG A 311 -27.07 14.02 -6.82
CA ARG A 311 -27.25 15.47 -6.95
C ARG A 311 -28.27 15.87 -8.00
N THR A 312 -28.43 15.06 -9.05
CA THR A 312 -29.49 15.26 -10.05
C THR A 312 -30.87 14.98 -9.44
N GLU A 313 -30.97 13.94 -8.60
CA GLU A 313 -32.22 13.61 -7.90
C GLU A 313 -32.65 14.75 -6.95
N MET A 314 -31.69 15.39 -6.29
CA MET A 314 -31.96 16.51 -5.36
C MET A 314 -32.46 17.80 -6.04
N LEU A 315 -32.50 17.86 -7.37
CA LEU A 315 -33.12 18.97 -8.10
C LEU A 315 -34.66 18.81 -8.18
N LYS A 316 -35.18 17.64 -7.87
CA LYS A 316 -36.64 17.39 -7.87
C LYS A 316 -37.24 17.93 -6.59
N PRO A 317 -38.54 18.30 -6.59
CA PRO A 317 -39.26 18.61 -5.35
C PRO A 317 -39.26 17.40 -4.40
N THR A 318 -39.17 17.64 -3.12
CA THR A 318 -39.43 16.61 -2.11
C THR A 318 -40.94 16.43 -2.02
N VAL A 319 -41.42 15.24 -2.26
CA VAL A 319 -42.81 14.85 -2.10
C VAL A 319 -42.83 13.60 -1.25
N ASN A 320 -43.33 13.70 -0.02
CA ASN A 320 -43.42 12.54 0.87
C ASN A 320 -44.87 12.24 1.15
N VAL A 321 -45.22 10.96 1.04
CA VAL A 321 -46.50 10.41 1.43
C VAL A 321 -46.28 9.56 2.67
N ASP A 322 -46.98 9.93 3.73
CA ASP A 322 -47.00 9.20 5.00
C ASP A 322 -48.40 8.58 5.18
N TYR A 323 -48.46 7.28 5.39
CA TYR A 323 -49.70 6.59 5.70
C TYR A 323 -49.49 5.74 6.95
N ASN A 324 -50.24 6.00 8.00
CA ASN A 324 -50.16 5.30 9.27
C ASN A 324 -51.57 4.75 9.62
N PHE A 325 -51.66 3.46 9.85
CA PHE A 325 -52.80 2.83 10.50
C PHE A 325 -52.74 3.14 11.98
N LEU A 326 -53.90 3.36 12.60
CA LEU A 326 -54.02 3.73 14.01
C LEU A 326 -54.90 2.73 14.75
N THR A 327 -54.55 2.44 16.00
CA THR A 327 -55.42 1.67 16.91
C THR A 327 -55.16 2.11 18.34
N GLU A 328 -56.17 1.94 19.20
CA GLU A 328 -56.02 2.21 20.62
C GLU A 328 -55.11 1.16 21.30
N SER A 329 -54.25 1.55 22.20
CA SER A 329 -53.25 0.65 22.79
C SER A 329 -53.84 -0.45 23.68
N THR A 330 -55.10 -0.28 24.13
CA THR A 330 -55.85 -1.26 24.93
C THR A 330 -56.67 -2.27 24.08
N THR A 331 -56.64 -2.13 22.74
CA THR A 331 -57.42 -3.03 21.85
C THR A 331 -56.82 -4.46 21.91
N PRO A 332 -57.60 -5.49 22.17
CA PRO A 332 -57.14 -6.88 22.07
C PRO A 332 -56.69 -7.20 20.64
N ASN A 333 -55.61 -8.03 20.51
CA ASN A 333 -55.06 -8.45 19.22
C ASN A 333 -54.66 -7.26 18.31
N VAL A 334 -53.91 -6.29 18.86
CA VAL A 334 -53.46 -5.07 18.18
C VAL A 334 -52.93 -5.34 16.76
N ALA A 335 -52.11 -6.37 16.56
CA ALA A 335 -51.50 -6.68 15.28
C ALA A 335 -52.52 -7.03 14.18
N GLN A 336 -53.70 -7.57 14.52
CA GLN A 336 -54.77 -7.86 13.56
C GLN A 336 -55.68 -6.65 13.39
N ASN A 337 -56.02 -5.98 14.48
CA ASN A 337 -56.99 -4.89 14.46
C ASN A 337 -56.45 -3.59 13.85
N ILE A 338 -55.15 -3.34 13.92
CA ILE A 338 -54.56 -2.12 13.37
C ILE A 338 -54.76 -1.97 11.85
N PHE A 339 -54.77 -3.08 11.12
CA PHE A 339 -55.02 -3.08 9.66
C PHE A 339 -56.47 -3.24 9.26
N LEU A 340 -57.34 -3.65 10.18
CA LEU A 340 -58.79 -3.88 9.91
C LEU A 340 -59.64 -2.68 10.31
N SER A 341 -59.13 -1.75 11.10
CA SER A 341 -59.82 -0.53 11.49
C SER A 341 -59.77 0.52 10.40
N ASN A 342 -60.83 1.27 10.17
CA ASN A 342 -60.84 2.43 9.28
C ASN A 342 -60.11 3.65 9.85
N ASN A 343 -59.28 3.46 10.89
CA ASN A 343 -58.55 4.52 11.55
C ASN A 343 -57.19 4.69 10.89
N TYR A 344 -56.95 5.84 10.32
CA TYR A 344 -55.68 6.15 9.66
C TYR A 344 -55.28 7.62 9.81
N LYS A 345 -54.01 7.88 9.65
CA LYS A 345 -53.42 9.24 9.51
C LYS A 345 -52.68 9.30 8.18
N PHE A 346 -53.23 10.08 7.24
CA PHE A 346 -52.58 10.34 5.95
C PHE A 346 -51.92 11.70 5.95
N GLY A 347 -50.69 11.79 5.47
CA GLY A 347 -49.95 13.03 5.32
C GLY A 347 -49.32 13.12 3.93
N LEU A 348 -49.45 14.25 3.31
CA LEU A 348 -48.75 14.62 2.08
C LEU A 348 -47.95 15.87 2.34
N SER A 349 -46.62 15.80 2.19
CA SER A 349 -45.73 16.94 2.30
C SER A 349 -45.02 17.21 0.98
N VAL A 350 -45.05 18.47 0.53
CA VAL A 350 -44.38 18.91 -0.68
C VAL A 350 -43.47 20.08 -0.33
N GLY A 351 -42.23 20.01 -0.74
CA GLY A 351 -41.24 21.07 -0.52
C GLY A 351 -40.30 21.23 -1.70
N MET A 352 -39.96 22.46 -2.05
CA MET A 352 -38.97 22.74 -3.10
C MET A 352 -38.33 24.11 -2.84
N PRO A 353 -36.97 24.20 -2.81
CA PRO A 353 -36.32 25.50 -2.81
C PRO A 353 -36.58 26.23 -4.13
N LEU A 354 -37.08 27.48 -4.09
CA LEU A 354 -37.48 28.21 -5.29
C LEU A 354 -36.35 28.40 -6.31
N PHE A 355 -35.16 28.70 -5.87
CA PHE A 355 -34.04 29.02 -6.76
C PHE A 355 -33.05 27.85 -7.03
N LEU A 356 -33.09 26.80 -6.22
CA LEU A 356 -32.22 25.60 -6.34
C LEU A 356 -30.74 25.92 -6.49
N ARG A 357 -30.26 27.07 -5.97
CA ARG A 357 -28.86 27.54 -6.15
C ARG A 357 -27.86 26.56 -5.54
N LYS A 358 -28.16 26.05 -4.34
CA LYS A 358 -27.34 25.10 -3.61
C LYS A 358 -27.23 23.77 -4.38
N GLU A 359 -28.35 23.24 -4.81
CA GLU A 359 -28.47 21.94 -5.48
C GLU A 359 -27.82 21.99 -6.88
N ARG A 360 -28.09 23.04 -7.65
CA ARG A 360 -27.44 23.31 -8.94
C ARG A 360 -25.93 23.51 -8.79
N GLY A 361 -25.49 24.28 -7.80
CA GLY A 361 -24.06 24.48 -7.50
C GLY A 361 -23.36 23.17 -7.18
N LYS A 362 -23.94 22.33 -6.30
CA LYS A 362 -23.39 21.01 -5.97
C LYS A 362 -23.30 20.10 -7.21
N LEU A 363 -24.36 20.07 -8.06
CA LEU A 363 -24.35 19.28 -9.27
C LEU A 363 -23.27 19.75 -10.25
N GLN A 364 -23.10 21.06 -10.45
CA GLN A 364 -22.03 21.60 -11.32
C GLN A 364 -20.64 21.27 -10.77
N THR A 365 -20.42 21.39 -9.47
CA THR A 365 -19.17 20.98 -8.81
C THR A 365 -18.86 19.51 -9.07
N VAL A 366 -19.82 18.61 -8.97
CA VAL A 366 -19.62 17.18 -9.26
C VAL A 366 -19.33 16.93 -10.73
N LYS A 367 -20.01 17.62 -11.65
CA LYS A 367 -19.72 17.53 -13.10
C LYS A 367 -18.30 17.97 -13.39
N THR A 368 -17.85 19.09 -12.84
CA THR A 368 -16.47 19.56 -12.99
C THR A 368 -15.46 18.55 -12.42
N LYS A 369 -15.72 17.94 -11.26
CA LYS A 369 -14.87 16.89 -10.70
C LYS A 369 -14.79 15.67 -11.62
N ILE A 370 -15.89 15.27 -12.28
CA ILE A 370 -15.87 14.17 -13.26
C ILE A 370 -14.96 14.54 -14.41
N SER A 371 -15.11 15.75 -15.02
CA SER A 371 -14.28 16.17 -16.14
C SER A 371 -12.78 16.25 -15.76
N LEU A 372 -12.47 16.74 -14.56
CA LEU A 372 -11.09 16.71 -14.04
C LEU A 372 -10.55 15.29 -13.94
N GLN A 373 -11.36 14.35 -13.42
CA GLN A 373 -10.94 12.96 -13.25
C GLN A 373 -10.83 12.21 -14.60
N GLU A 374 -11.67 12.57 -15.59
CA GLU A 374 -11.58 12.05 -16.96
C GLU A 374 -10.27 12.49 -17.64
N LEU A 375 -9.90 13.77 -17.48
CA LEU A 375 -8.61 14.30 -17.98
C LEU A 375 -7.43 13.63 -17.29
N GLU A 376 -7.49 13.43 -15.96
CA GLU A 376 -6.47 12.71 -15.18
C GLU A 376 -6.34 11.25 -15.67
N MET A 377 -7.45 10.59 -16.04
CA MET A 377 -7.44 9.24 -16.61
C MET A 377 -6.68 9.20 -17.94
N ILE A 378 -6.94 10.17 -18.82
CA ILE A 378 -6.29 10.25 -20.13
C ILE A 378 -4.77 10.46 -19.97
N ASP A 379 -4.38 11.41 -19.10
CA ASP A 379 -2.96 11.70 -18.82
C ASP A 379 -2.26 10.50 -18.17
N THR A 380 -2.85 9.92 -17.13
CA THR A 380 -2.28 8.76 -16.43
C THR A 380 -2.15 7.56 -17.36
N ARG A 381 -3.14 7.29 -18.21
CA ARG A 381 -3.07 6.20 -19.21
C ARG A 381 -1.92 6.40 -20.18
N ARG A 382 -1.69 7.64 -20.62
CA ARG A 382 -0.56 7.99 -21.48
C ARG A 382 0.76 7.78 -20.76
N ASN A 383 0.87 8.27 -19.52
CA ASN A 383 2.09 8.18 -18.70
C ASN A 383 2.45 6.73 -18.40
N VAL A 384 1.48 5.88 -18.01
CA VAL A 384 1.69 4.43 -17.79
C VAL A 384 2.24 3.77 -19.07
N GLY A 385 1.64 4.04 -20.22
CA GLY A 385 2.11 3.46 -21.48
C GLY A 385 3.51 3.91 -21.86
N VAL A 386 3.86 5.17 -21.62
CA VAL A 386 5.22 5.72 -21.87
C VAL A 386 6.21 5.12 -20.89
N GLU A 387 5.87 5.04 -19.59
CA GLU A 387 6.74 4.50 -18.55
C GLU A 387 7.11 3.04 -18.83
N VAL A 388 6.14 2.18 -19.16
CA VAL A 388 6.42 0.78 -19.54
C VAL A 388 7.37 0.70 -20.74
N ASN A 389 7.14 1.49 -21.78
CA ASN A 389 8.03 1.52 -22.95
C ASN A 389 9.45 1.99 -22.57
N THR A 390 9.57 3.03 -21.76
CA THR A 390 10.87 3.57 -21.31
C THR A 390 11.64 2.53 -20.53
N ARG A 391 11.01 1.87 -19.55
CA ARG A 391 11.66 0.83 -18.74
C ARG A 391 12.06 -0.40 -19.55
N TYR A 392 11.24 -0.78 -20.52
CA TYR A 392 11.63 -1.85 -21.45
C TYR A 392 12.82 -1.48 -22.32
N ASN A 393 12.87 -0.25 -22.85
CA ASN A 393 14.01 0.23 -23.64
C ASN A 393 15.30 0.29 -22.80
N GLU A 394 15.20 0.76 -21.54
CA GLU A 394 16.32 0.75 -20.59
C GLU A 394 16.82 -0.68 -20.34
N LEU A 395 15.92 -1.62 -20.11
CA LEU A 395 16.24 -3.04 -19.91
C LEU A 395 16.97 -3.61 -21.13
N LYS A 396 16.47 -3.37 -22.34
CA LYS A 396 17.08 -3.84 -23.58
C LYS A 396 18.46 -3.25 -23.83
N ASN A 397 18.63 -1.96 -23.56
CA ASN A 397 19.94 -1.32 -23.66
C ASN A 397 20.93 -1.90 -22.67
N LEU A 398 20.50 -2.11 -21.41
CA LEU A 398 21.34 -2.73 -20.38
C LEU A 398 21.71 -4.19 -20.70
N GLU A 399 20.81 -4.96 -21.33
CA GLU A 399 21.12 -6.30 -21.83
C GLU A 399 22.29 -6.28 -22.85
N VAL A 400 22.26 -5.34 -23.79
CA VAL A 400 23.33 -5.19 -24.78
C VAL A 400 24.63 -4.73 -24.12
N GLN A 401 24.57 -3.71 -23.23
CA GLN A 401 25.75 -3.21 -22.52
C GLN A 401 26.40 -4.29 -21.65
N LEU A 402 25.60 -5.11 -20.96
CA LEU A 402 26.07 -6.21 -20.13
C LEU A 402 26.84 -7.25 -20.95
N LYS A 403 26.29 -7.66 -22.12
CA LYS A 403 26.98 -8.59 -23.03
C LYS A 403 28.31 -8.02 -23.52
N ARG A 404 28.35 -6.76 -23.95
CA ARG A 404 29.59 -6.11 -24.41
C ARG A 404 30.59 -5.93 -23.29
N GLN A 405 30.15 -5.60 -22.08
CA GLN A 405 31.05 -5.47 -20.94
C GLN A 405 31.68 -6.82 -20.56
N ASN A 406 30.92 -7.91 -20.62
CA ASN A 406 31.43 -9.25 -20.38
C ASN A 406 32.48 -9.65 -21.43
N GLU A 407 32.24 -9.37 -22.73
CA GLU A 407 33.20 -9.57 -23.81
C GLU A 407 34.51 -8.78 -23.54
N LEU A 408 34.37 -7.52 -23.09
CA LEU A 408 35.53 -6.68 -22.73
C LEU A 408 36.35 -7.28 -21.57
N VAL A 409 35.69 -7.76 -20.52
CA VAL A 409 36.36 -8.38 -19.36
C VAL A 409 37.17 -9.60 -19.82
N ILE A 410 36.62 -10.46 -20.66
CA ILE A 410 37.30 -11.64 -21.20
C ILE A 410 38.53 -11.22 -22.04
N ALA A 411 38.38 -10.21 -22.89
CA ALA A 411 39.48 -9.69 -23.69
C ALA A 411 40.64 -9.11 -22.81
N LEU A 412 40.27 -8.32 -21.78
CA LEU A 412 41.26 -7.74 -20.87
C LEU A 412 41.95 -8.81 -19.99
N GLN A 413 41.23 -9.87 -19.61
CA GLN A 413 41.79 -11.02 -18.93
C GLN A 413 42.88 -11.70 -19.79
N THR A 414 42.60 -11.91 -21.07
CA THR A 414 43.53 -12.51 -22.02
C THR A 414 44.75 -11.61 -22.22
N LEU A 415 44.57 -10.29 -22.34
CA LEU A 415 45.65 -9.30 -22.45
C LEU A 415 46.54 -9.29 -21.22
N LEU A 416 45.98 -9.30 -20.02
CA LEU A 416 46.74 -9.34 -18.77
C LEU A 416 47.56 -10.63 -18.67
N SER A 417 46.93 -11.78 -19.01
CA SER A 417 47.63 -13.08 -18.97
C SER A 417 48.86 -13.09 -19.91
N GLY A 418 48.70 -12.56 -21.14
CA GLY A 418 49.83 -12.46 -22.09
C GLY A 418 50.90 -11.47 -21.63
N GLU A 419 50.52 -10.33 -21.01
CA GLU A 419 51.46 -9.36 -20.49
C GLU A 419 52.28 -9.89 -19.31
N ILE A 420 51.68 -10.70 -18.44
CA ILE A 420 52.39 -11.36 -17.33
C ILE A 420 53.46 -12.31 -17.89
N ILE A 421 53.19 -13.07 -18.95
CA ILE A 421 54.16 -13.96 -19.60
C ILE A 421 55.34 -13.15 -20.16
N LYS A 422 55.05 -12.06 -20.90
CA LYS A 422 56.11 -11.16 -21.41
C LYS A 422 56.96 -10.55 -20.32
N PHE A 423 56.33 -10.12 -19.22
CA PHE A 423 57.05 -9.58 -18.07
C PHE A 423 57.97 -10.62 -17.45
N GLN A 424 57.51 -11.87 -17.29
CA GLN A 424 58.36 -12.98 -16.77
C GLN A 424 59.56 -13.30 -17.68
N ASN A 425 59.42 -13.08 -18.99
CA ASN A 425 60.48 -13.26 -19.98
C ASN A 425 61.42 -12.03 -20.11
N GLY A 426 61.14 -10.93 -19.37
CA GLY A 426 61.91 -9.68 -19.47
C GLY A 426 61.56 -8.81 -20.66
N GLU A 427 60.48 -9.11 -21.38
CA GLU A 427 60.03 -8.41 -22.60
C GLU A 427 59.03 -7.28 -22.32
N SER A 428 58.67 -7.07 -21.04
CA SER A 428 57.68 -6.06 -20.61
C SER A 428 58.13 -5.41 -19.30
N SER A 429 57.51 -4.28 -18.95
CA SER A 429 57.75 -3.55 -17.71
C SER A 429 56.64 -3.74 -16.67
N LEU A 430 56.98 -3.55 -15.40
CA LEU A 430 56.02 -3.55 -14.31
C LEU A 430 54.87 -2.53 -14.53
N PHE A 431 55.21 -1.37 -15.11
CA PHE A 431 54.21 -0.33 -15.45
C PHE A 431 53.10 -0.85 -16.37
N VAL A 432 53.47 -1.58 -17.42
CA VAL A 432 52.48 -2.11 -18.38
C VAL A 432 51.59 -3.16 -17.72
N VAL A 433 52.16 -4.07 -16.92
CA VAL A 433 51.38 -5.06 -16.16
C VAL A 433 50.39 -4.38 -15.20
N ASN A 434 50.85 -3.36 -14.43
CA ASN A 434 50.00 -2.59 -13.54
C ASN A 434 48.84 -1.88 -14.27
N MET A 435 49.12 -1.33 -15.46
CA MET A 435 48.07 -0.71 -16.30
C MET A 435 47.06 -1.73 -16.79
N ARG A 436 47.48 -2.91 -17.29
CA ARG A 436 46.57 -3.98 -17.74
C ARG A 436 45.69 -4.50 -16.61
N GLU A 437 46.30 -4.72 -15.42
CA GLU A 437 45.55 -5.15 -14.26
C GLU A 437 44.52 -4.11 -13.80
N THR A 438 44.92 -2.83 -13.76
CA THR A 438 43.99 -1.74 -13.44
C THR A 438 42.80 -1.69 -14.39
N ASN A 439 43.03 -1.86 -15.70
CA ASN A 439 41.97 -1.89 -16.70
C ASN A 439 41.02 -3.09 -16.50
N LEU A 440 41.56 -4.27 -16.19
CA LEU A 440 40.76 -5.47 -15.92
C LEU A 440 39.91 -5.30 -14.67
N ILE A 441 40.47 -4.79 -13.56
CA ILE A 441 39.74 -4.55 -12.30
C ILE A 441 38.60 -3.55 -12.54
N ASN A 442 38.88 -2.43 -13.20
CA ASN A 442 37.88 -1.42 -13.52
C ASN A 442 36.76 -1.99 -14.41
N ALA A 443 37.12 -2.82 -15.39
CA ALA A 443 36.15 -3.49 -16.24
C ALA A 443 35.31 -4.52 -15.48
N GLY A 444 35.89 -5.26 -14.54
CA GLY A 444 35.21 -6.20 -13.68
C GLY A 444 34.21 -5.52 -12.72
N VAL A 445 34.62 -4.43 -12.07
CA VAL A 445 33.73 -3.60 -11.24
C VAL A 445 32.58 -3.03 -12.08
N LYS A 446 32.88 -2.58 -13.31
CA LYS A 446 31.84 -2.08 -14.24
C LYS A 446 30.87 -3.17 -14.70
N LEU A 447 31.35 -4.41 -14.87
CA LEU A 447 30.49 -5.57 -15.15
C LEU A 447 29.51 -5.81 -13.97
N ALA A 448 30.01 -5.83 -12.74
CA ALA A 448 29.16 -5.97 -11.55
C ALA A 448 28.12 -4.83 -11.43
N GLU A 449 28.51 -3.60 -11.80
CA GLU A 449 27.57 -2.46 -11.86
C GLU A 449 26.46 -2.70 -12.90
N PHE A 450 26.80 -3.18 -14.11
CA PHE A 450 25.82 -3.51 -15.13
C PHE A 450 24.93 -4.68 -14.75
N GLU A 451 25.46 -5.72 -14.07
CA GLU A 451 24.67 -6.82 -13.51
C GLU A 451 23.59 -6.28 -12.55
N SER A 452 24.01 -5.42 -11.61
CA SER A 452 23.09 -4.78 -10.66
C SER A 452 22.04 -3.89 -11.35
N LYS A 453 22.46 -3.04 -12.29
CA LYS A 453 21.56 -2.16 -13.04
C LYS A 453 20.54 -2.94 -13.88
N PHE A 454 20.98 -4.01 -14.55
CA PHE A 454 20.09 -4.88 -15.33
C PHE A 454 19.01 -5.50 -14.43
N ALA A 455 19.40 -6.06 -13.29
CA ALA A 455 18.47 -6.64 -12.35
C ALA A 455 17.50 -5.60 -11.74
N LYS A 456 17.98 -4.40 -11.41
CA LYS A 456 17.13 -3.27 -11.01
C LYS A 456 16.13 -2.88 -12.11
N SER A 457 16.55 -2.90 -13.38
CA SER A 457 15.67 -2.55 -14.50
C SER A 457 14.51 -3.53 -14.68
N ILE A 458 14.67 -4.81 -14.33
CA ILE A 458 13.59 -5.79 -14.28
C ILE A 458 12.54 -5.37 -13.22
N ALA A 459 12.99 -5.00 -12.02
CA ALA A 459 12.10 -4.52 -10.97
C ALA A 459 11.35 -3.24 -11.38
N TYR A 460 12.04 -2.30 -12.03
CA TYR A 460 11.39 -1.09 -12.56
C TYR A 460 10.33 -1.41 -13.60
N LEU A 461 10.58 -2.38 -14.48
CA LEU A 461 9.61 -2.82 -15.48
C LEU A 461 8.36 -3.45 -14.84
N PHE A 462 8.53 -4.29 -13.83
CA PHE A 462 7.42 -4.88 -13.07
C PHE A 462 6.61 -3.82 -12.32
N TRP A 463 7.29 -2.86 -11.70
CA TRP A 463 6.64 -1.75 -11.04
C TRP A 463 5.84 -0.88 -12.02
N ALA A 464 6.43 -0.51 -13.15
CA ALA A 464 5.79 0.29 -14.19
C ALA A 464 4.59 -0.42 -14.85
N SER A 465 4.61 -1.75 -14.87
CA SER A 465 3.50 -2.57 -15.38
C SER A 465 2.38 -2.77 -14.36
N GLY A 466 2.60 -2.49 -13.08
CA GLY A 466 1.63 -2.70 -12.01
C GLY A 466 1.36 -4.15 -11.67
N ILE A 467 2.28 -5.07 -11.98
CA ILE A 467 2.15 -6.49 -11.67
C ILE A 467 2.15 -6.70 -10.16
N LYS A 468 1.27 -7.58 -9.65
CA LYS A 468 1.12 -7.85 -8.21
C LYS A 468 2.17 -8.80 -7.65
N ASN A 469 2.57 -9.81 -8.43
CA ASN A 469 3.49 -10.86 -7.99
C ASN A 469 4.80 -10.75 -8.77
N TRP A 470 5.86 -10.40 -8.07
CA TRP A 470 7.19 -10.29 -8.64
C TRP A 470 7.93 -11.62 -8.43
N SER A 471 8.43 -12.19 -9.51
CA SER A 471 9.32 -13.36 -9.51
C SER A 471 10.52 -13.04 -10.38
N TYR A 472 11.71 -13.28 -9.85
CA TYR A 472 12.98 -13.14 -10.55
C TYR A 472 13.45 -14.48 -11.09
#